data_000d911161f4f22c13b9f94a00787322
#
_entry.id   000d911161f4f22c13b9f94a00787322
#
_cell.length_a   1.000
_cell.length_b   1.000
_cell.length_c   1.000
_cell.angle_alpha   90.00
_cell.angle_beta   90.00
_cell.angle_gamma   90.00
#
_symmetry.space_group_name_H-M   'P 1'
#
loop_
_entity.id
_entity.type
_entity.pdbx_description
1 polymer ?
#
loop_
_entity_poly.entity_id
_entity_poly.type
_entity_poly.pdbx_seq_one_letter_code
_entity_poly.pdbx_strand_id
1 'polypeptide(L)'
;VMEIKGGRCVILKKDGTFAEIRNRNYAVGQEVSASNPSVGKALSAAACLAVICTAAFGYHLYYTPASYVYMDINPSVRLDLNCFERVIDVVPLNEDAEVLLSNLTIRKGTAEDCMNTIVSACQEQNYLNETNTDIEVSVRTDSAKLETKVETVSAAIGEEQLEVSVFQMDEEENDSAMEHHISARRLRAMRAYTAQFGGTIDENLALLRGYTNDEIFTMIREARRSQEPSSDTPQNTAQSDSGGTSSKPAETSSSATHTELEETPDNTKNTGETPASTTPASASGHQLPAKRLEAIRAYTEQFGGTLEENTKLLQGISSIEIHKMIEEAQSAQGNETQDEAIPTIP
;
A
#
# COMPACT_ATOMS: atom_id res chain seq x y z
N VAL A 1 65.43 27.91 -19.82
CA VAL A 1 66.13 26.78 -20.50
C VAL A 1 67.64 27.06 -20.42
N MET A 2 68.40 26.13 -19.88
CA MET A 2 69.83 26.27 -19.70
C MET A 2 70.57 25.53 -20.84
N GLU A 3 70.13 24.35 -21.25
CA GLU A 3 70.78 23.54 -22.26
C GLU A 3 69.72 22.73 -23.05
N ILE A 4 70.03 22.46 -24.32
CA ILE A 4 69.18 21.61 -25.19
C ILE A 4 70.04 20.46 -25.73
N LYS A 5 69.61 19.21 -25.48
CA LYS A 5 70.30 18.00 -25.91
C LYS A 5 69.31 16.90 -26.28
N GLY A 6 69.42 16.38 -27.52
CA GLY A 6 68.69 15.21 -27.96
C GLY A 6 67.18 15.29 -27.84
N GLY A 7 66.55 16.44 -28.10
CA GLY A 7 65.07 16.60 -28.03
C GLY A 7 64.55 16.88 -26.61
N ARG A 8 65.46 17.04 -25.64
CA ARG A 8 65.16 17.45 -24.26
C ARG A 8 65.87 18.75 -23.96
N CYS A 9 65.42 19.49 -23.00
CA CYS A 9 66.05 20.67 -22.47
C CYS A 9 66.12 20.65 -20.94
N VAL A 10 67.24 21.15 -20.43
CA VAL A 10 67.44 21.32 -19.00
C VAL A 10 66.97 22.72 -18.62
N ILE A 11 66.09 22.80 -17.63
CA ILE A 11 65.59 24.06 -17.07
C ILE A 11 66.05 24.22 -15.64
N LEU A 12 66.37 25.45 -15.25
CA LEU A 12 66.57 25.85 -13.85
C LEU A 12 65.20 26.24 -13.25
N LYS A 13 64.78 25.54 -12.22
CA LYS A 13 63.56 25.89 -11.48
C LYS A 13 63.80 27.06 -10.51
N LYS A 14 62.74 27.70 -10.06
CA LYS A 14 62.79 28.81 -9.06
C LYS A 14 63.41 28.42 -7.72
N ASP A 15 63.39 27.14 -7.39
CA ASP A 15 63.97 26.56 -6.15
C ASP A 15 65.48 26.27 -6.31
N GLY A 16 66.09 26.65 -7.45
CA GLY A 16 67.50 26.40 -7.74
C GLY A 16 67.82 24.98 -8.24
N THR A 17 66.87 24.11 -8.36
CA THR A 17 67.08 22.74 -8.90
C THR A 17 66.96 22.68 -10.39
N PHE A 18 67.70 21.74 -11.00
CA PHE A 18 67.57 21.45 -12.45
C PHE A 18 66.54 20.38 -12.72
N ALA A 19 65.78 20.56 -13.77
CA ALA A 19 64.87 19.54 -14.29
C ALA A 19 65.02 19.40 -15.80
N GLU A 20 64.89 18.16 -16.25
CA GLU A 20 64.91 17.83 -17.69
C GLU A 20 63.43 17.73 -18.19
N ILE A 21 63.11 18.52 -19.20
CA ILE A 21 61.81 18.51 -19.86
C ILE A 21 61.96 18.23 -21.36
N ARG A 22 60.87 17.79 -22.00
CA ARG A 22 60.87 17.60 -23.48
C ARG A 22 60.96 18.97 -24.15
N ASN A 23 61.90 19.09 -25.10
CA ASN A 23 61.99 20.30 -25.89
C ASN A 23 60.79 20.43 -26.83
N ARG A 24 60.08 21.53 -26.75
CA ARG A 24 58.93 21.92 -27.58
C ARG A 24 59.33 23.16 -28.42
N ASN A 25 60.51 23.12 -29.07
CA ASN A 25 61.09 24.25 -29.79
C ASN A 25 61.50 25.43 -28.89
N TYR A 26 61.91 25.14 -27.65
CA TYR A 26 62.44 26.17 -26.77
C TYR A 26 63.86 26.54 -27.19
N ALA A 27 64.22 27.83 -26.95
CA ALA A 27 65.57 28.31 -27.16
C ALA A 27 66.30 28.38 -25.80
N VAL A 28 67.66 28.28 -25.85
CA VAL A 28 68.50 28.49 -24.66
C VAL A 28 68.32 29.93 -24.18
N GLY A 29 68.14 30.13 -22.89
CA GLY A 29 67.79 31.41 -22.28
C GLY A 29 66.30 31.74 -22.20
N GLN A 30 65.44 30.94 -22.85
CA GLN A 30 63.95 31.12 -22.79
C GLN A 30 63.40 30.72 -21.42
N GLU A 31 62.59 31.60 -20.85
CA GLU A 31 61.79 31.24 -19.69
C GLU A 31 60.60 30.37 -20.11
N VAL A 32 60.47 29.21 -19.48
CA VAL A 32 59.37 28.26 -19.71
C VAL A 32 58.55 28.10 -18.42
N SER A 33 57.28 28.33 -18.54
CA SER A 33 56.36 27.98 -17.47
C SER A 33 56.12 26.45 -17.55
N ALA A 34 56.76 25.70 -16.66
CA ALA A 34 56.53 24.27 -16.52
C ALA A 34 55.13 24.06 -15.85
N SER A 35 54.08 24.22 -16.61
CA SER A 35 52.77 23.73 -16.17
C SER A 35 52.85 22.20 -16.13
N ASN A 36 52.67 21.65 -14.97
CA ASN A 36 52.68 20.19 -14.76
C ASN A 36 51.45 19.59 -15.46
N PRO A 37 51.64 18.98 -16.67
CA PRO A 37 50.46 18.51 -17.43
C PRO A 37 49.70 17.38 -16.76
N SER A 38 50.24 16.79 -15.68
CA SER A 38 49.62 15.78 -14.88
C SER A 38 48.53 16.36 -13.96
N VAL A 39 48.73 17.58 -13.44
CA VAL A 39 47.75 18.23 -12.55
C VAL A 39 46.46 18.59 -13.30
N GLY A 40 46.61 19.16 -14.53
CA GLY A 40 45.44 19.47 -15.35
C GLY A 40 44.63 18.22 -15.77
N LYS A 41 45.33 17.13 -16.09
CA LYS A 41 44.63 15.84 -16.41
C LYS A 41 43.98 15.23 -15.16
N ALA A 42 44.64 15.27 -14.01
CA ALA A 42 44.06 14.79 -12.77
C ALA A 42 42.84 15.61 -12.37
N LEU A 43 42.87 16.94 -12.50
CA LEU A 43 41.78 17.82 -12.23
C LEU A 43 40.59 17.59 -13.17
N SER A 44 40.82 17.42 -14.46
CA SER A 44 39.76 17.11 -15.41
C SER A 44 39.15 15.74 -15.16
N ALA A 45 39.93 14.71 -14.81
CA ALA A 45 39.41 13.39 -14.44
C ALA A 45 38.56 13.44 -13.17
N ALA A 46 39.01 14.21 -12.17
CA ALA A 46 38.24 14.42 -10.93
C ALA A 46 36.91 15.15 -11.20
N ALA A 47 36.92 16.16 -12.08
CA ALA A 47 35.71 16.87 -12.47
C ALA A 47 34.70 15.96 -13.21
N CYS A 48 35.19 15.11 -14.16
CA CYS A 48 34.33 14.13 -14.84
C CYS A 48 33.74 13.12 -13.86
N LEU A 49 34.53 12.61 -12.92
CA LEU A 49 34.05 11.68 -11.89
C LEU A 49 32.99 12.33 -11.00
N ALA A 50 33.22 13.60 -10.58
CA ALA A 50 32.24 14.33 -9.79
C ALA A 50 30.89 14.49 -10.53
N VAL A 51 30.93 14.80 -11.84
CA VAL A 51 29.70 14.89 -12.66
C VAL A 51 28.98 13.54 -12.75
N ILE A 52 29.72 12.44 -12.95
CA ILE A 52 29.15 11.10 -13.01
C ILE A 52 28.52 10.71 -11.67
N CYS A 53 29.22 10.96 -10.55
CA CYS A 53 28.69 10.67 -9.22
C CYS A 53 27.43 11.50 -8.91
N THR A 54 27.42 12.77 -9.27
CA THR A 54 26.25 13.64 -9.07
C THR A 54 25.07 13.20 -9.92
N ALA A 55 25.30 12.81 -11.17
CA ALA A 55 24.27 12.29 -12.05
C ALA A 55 23.70 10.95 -11.53
N ALA A 56 24.58 10.02 -11.10
CA ALA A 56 24.17 8.74 -10.54
C ALA A 56 23.38 8.92 -9.23
N PHE A 57 23.79 9.83 -8.37
CA PHE A 57 23.09 10.16 -7.15
C PHE A 57 21.73 10.80 -7.43
N GLY A 58 21.64 11.74 -8.37
CA GLY A 58 20.40 12.35 -8.80
C GLY A 58 19.44 11.34 -9.42
N TYR A 59 19.97 10.40 -10.25
CA TYR A 59 19.19 9.29 -10.78
C TYR A 59 18.61 8.41 -9.64
N HIS A 60 19.44 8.02 -8.68
CA HIS A 60 19.02 7.22 -7.55
C HIS A 60 17.90 7.92 -6.75
N LEU A 61 18.08 9.19 -6.39
CA LEU A 61 17.05 9.97 -5.69
C LEU A 61 15.73 10.08 -6.46
N TYR A 62 15.81 10.16 -7.80
CA TYR A 62 14.62 10.32 -8.63
C TYR A 62 13.81 9.02 -8.75
N TYR A 63 14.47 7.85 -8.79
CA TYR A 63 13.82 6.56 -9.03
C TYR A 63 13.63 5.70 -7.76
N THR A 64 14.09 6.17 -6.60
CA THR A 64 13.88 5.47 -5.33
C THR A 64 12.62 5.96 -4.65
N PRO A 65 11.66 5.10 -4.30
CA PRO A 65 10.49 5.47 -3.51
C PRO A 65 10.91 6.01 -2.14
N ALA A 66 10.24 7.05 -1.68
CA ALA A 66 10.43 7.67 -0.36
C ALA A 66 9.10 7.83 0.40
N SER A 67 7.97 7.72 -0.30
CA SER A 67 6.64 7.81 0.28
C SER A 67 5.67 6.92 -0.50
N TYR A 68 4.62 6.48 0.16
CA TYR A 68 3.63 5.57 -0.39
C TYR A 68 2.23 6.09 -0.09
N VAL A 69 1.35 6.04 -1.09
CA VAL A 69 -0.08 6.35 -0.94
C VAL A 69 -0.86 5.16 -1.44
N TYR A 70 -1.62 4.54 -0.56
CA TYR A 70 -2.51 3.44 -0.87
C TYR A 70 -3.92 3.97 -1.06
N MET A 71 -4.60 3.51 -2.09
CA MET A 71 -6.00 3.80 -2.36
C MET A 71 -6.78 2.49 -2.39
N ASP A 72 -7.62 2.27 -1.41
CA ASP A 72 -8.50 1.12 -1.27
C ASP A 72 -9.93 1.52 -1.64
N ILE A 73 -10.31 1.18 -2.86
CA ILE A 73 -11.65 1.41 -3.42
C ILE A 73 -12.31 0.07 -3.66
N ASN A 74 -11.51 -0.98 -3.87
CA ASN A 74 -11.81 -2.22 -4.52
C ASN A 74 -12.19 -1.97 -6.00
N PRO A 75 -11.18 -1.54 -6.80
CA PRO A 75 -9.74 -1.96 -6.79
C PRO A 75 -8.86 -1.28 -5.73
N SER A 76 -7.73 -1.96 -5.40
CA SER A 76 -6.72 -1.45 -4.46
C SER A 76 -5.41 -1.16 -5.19
N VAL A 77 -4.92 0.08 -5.08
CA VAL A 77 -3.76 0.60 -5.81
C VAL A 77 -2.78 1.27 -4.86
N ARG A 78 -1.47 1.13 -5.11
CA ARG A 78 -0.43 1.87 -4.41
C ARG A 78 0.30 2.81 -5.36
N LEU A 79 0.48 4.04 -4.95
CA LEU A 79 1.32 5.04 -5.60
C LEU A 79 2.67 5.09 -4.88
N ASP A 80 3.75 4.85 -5.60
CA ASP A 80 5.11 4.98 -5.10
C ASP A 80 5.65 6.36 -5.50
N LEU A 81 6.02 7.18 -4.51
CA LEU A 81 6.49 8.55 -4.73
C LEU A 81 7.96 8.69 -4.33
N ASN A 82 8.72 9.47 -5.12
CA ASN A 82 10.10 9.78 -4.79
C ASN A 82 10.20 10.94 -3.78
N CYS A 83 11.43 11.28 -3.37
CA CYS A 83 11.70 12.38 -2.44
C CYS A 83 11.30 13.78 -2.96
N PHE A 84 10.94 13.92 -4.24
CA PHE A 84 10.40 15.15 -4.84
C PHE A 84 8.86 15.14 -4.90
N GLU A 85 8.21 14.23 -4.19
CA GLU A 85 6.74 14.05 -4.18
C GLU A 85 6.15 13.75 -5.59
N ARG A 86 6.95 13.10 -6.46
CA ARG A 86 6.50 12.69 -7.81
C ARG A 86 6.19 11.21 -7.81
N VAL A 87 5.06 10.83 -8.37
CA VAL A 87 4.70 9.43 -8.56
C VAL A 87 5.65 8.82 -9.59
N ILE A 88 6.38 7.80 -9.18
CA ILE A 88 7.33 7.06 -10.01
C ILE A 88 6.81 5.69 -10.41
N ASP A 89 5.89 5.14 -9.61
CA ASP A 89 5.19 3.91 -9.96
C ASP A 89 3.75 3.88 -9.44
N VAL A 90 2.93 3.04 -10.09
CA VAL A 90 1.53 2.77 -9.72
C VAL A 90 1.37 1.27 -9.73
N VAL A 91 1.17 0.70 -8.56
CA VAL A 91 1.23 -0.75 -8.32
C VAL A 91 -0.16 -1.28 -8.01
N PRO A 92 -0.70 -2.25 -8.79
CA PRO A 92 -1.92 -2.93 -8.45
C PRO A 92 -1.69 -3.85 -7.24
N LEU A 93 -2.65 -3.93 -6.33
CA LEU A 93 -2.59 -4.74 -5.11
C LEU A 93 -3.66 -5.84 -5.06
N ASN A 94 -4.54 -5.87 -6.06
CA ASN A 94 -5.52 -6.93 -6.27
C ASN A 94 -5.85 -7.10 -7.76
N GLU A 95 -6.58 -8.14 -8.10
CA GLU A 95 -6.95 -8.49 -9.48
C GLU A 95 -7.78 -7.38 -10.15
N ASP A 96 -8.70 -6.74 -9.43
CA ASP A 96 -9.50 -5.61 -9.95
C ASP A 96 -8.61 -4.41 -10.32
N ALA A 97 -7.57 -4.14 -9.53
CA ALA A 97 -6.60 -3.09 -9.84
C ALA A 97 -5.73 -3.43 -11.05
N GLU A 98 -5.37 -4.70 -11.26
CA GLU A 98 -4.68 -5.13 -12.48
C GLU A 98 -5.54 -4.86 -13.73
N VAL A 99 -6.82 -5.21 -13.67
CA VAL A 99 -7.78 -4.95 -14.75
C VAL A 99 -7.95 -3.45 -14.98
N LEU A 100 -8.16 -2.66 -13.92
CA LEU A 100 -8.28 -1.20 -14.00
C LEU A 100 -7.06 -0.58 -14.68
N LEU A 101 -5.85 -0.89 -14.19
CA LEU A 101 -4.61 -0.30 -14.65
C LEU A 101 -4.21 -0.78 -16.06
N SER A 102 -4.61 -1.98 -16.47
CA SER A 102 -4.35 -2.49 -17.83
C SER A 102 -5.04 -1.64 -18.91
N ASN A 103 -6.17 -1.03 -18.58
CA ASN A 103 -6.99 -0.22 -19.47
C ASN A 103 -6.74 1.29 -19.28
N LEU A 104 -5.90 1.68 -18.32
CA LEU A 104 -5.71 3.07 -17.91
C LEU A 104 -4.29 3.54 -18.18
N THR A 105 -4.13 4.63 -18.92
CA THR A 105 -2.85 5.29 -19.09
C THR A 105 -2.67 6.36 -18.00
N ILE A 106 -1.99 6.00 -16.92
CA ILE A 106 -1.69 6.94 -15.84
C ILE A 106 -0.44 7.75 -16.21
N ARG A 107 -0.60 9.05 -16.29
CA ARG A 107 0.53 9.97 -16.44
C ARG A 107 1.21 10.16 -15.08
N LYS A 108 2.38 9.58 -14.90
CA LYS A 108 3.18 9.74 -13.68
C LYS A 108 3.46 11.23 -13.44
N GLY A 109 2.92 11.78 -12.36
CA GLY A 109 2.91 13.21 -12.08
C GLY A 109 2.89 13.51 -10.58
N THR A 110 1.95 14.28 -10.13
CA THR A 110 1.68 14.51 -8.70
C THR A 110 0.78 13.39 -8.16
N ALA A 111 0.77 13.22 -6.83
CA ALA A 111 -0.18 12.30 -6.19
C ALA A 111 -1.63 12.69 -6.52
N GLU A 112 -1.93 14.01 -6.49
CA GLU A 112 -3.23 14.57 -6.83
C GLU A 112 -3.73 14.16 -8.22
N ASP A 113 -2.88 14.34 -9.26
CA ASP A 113 -3.24 13.97 -10.63
C ASP A 113 -3.53 12.45 -10.75
N CYS A 114 -2.71 11.62 -10.08
CA CYS A 114 -2.87 10.18 -10.11
C CYS A 114 -4.12 9.72 -9.35
N MET A 115 -4.36 10.26 -8.15
CA MET A 115 -5.53 9.93 -7.33
C MET A 115 -6.83 10.29 -8.08
N ASN A 116 -6.94 11.49 -8.62
CA ASN A 116 -8.10 11.93 -9.40
C ASN A 116 -8.31 11.05 -10.64
N THR A 117 -7.22 10.66 -11.33
CA THR A 117 -7.31 9.78 -12.50
C THR A 117 -7.85 8.40 -12.14
N ILE A 118 -7.38 7.83 -11.02
CA ILE A 118 -7.82 6.52 -10.52
C ILE A 118 -9.30 6.58 -10.10
N VAL A 119 -9.70 7.60 -9.33
CA VAL A 119 -11.10 7.77 -8.90
C VAL A 119 -12.03 7.92 -10.11
N SER A 120 -11.68 8.76 -11.08
CA SER A 120 -12.48 8.91 -12.31
C SER A 120 -12.61 7.60 -13.08
N ALA A 121 -11.52 6.82 -13.19
CA ALA A 121 -11.57 5.51 -13.84
C ALA A 121 -12.41 4.49 -13.07
N CYS A 122 -12.39 4.54 -11.73
CA CYS A 122 -13.24 3.71 -10.89
C CYS A 122 -14.73 4.05 -11.04
N GLN A 123 -15.06 5.33 -11.19
CA GLN A 123 -16.45 5.78 -11.50
C GLN A 123 -16.87 5.33 -12.89
N GLU A 124 -16.04 5.53 -13.92
CA GLU A 124 -16.33 5.13 -15.31
C GLU A 124 -16.53 3.62 -15.45
N GLN A 125 -15.79 2.81 -14.68
CA GLN A 125 -15.89 1.35 -14.70
C GLN A 125 -16.86 0.79 -13.65
N ASN A 126 -17.63 1.67 -12.99
CA ASN A 126 -18.66 1.30 -12.00
C ASN A 126 -18.13 0.59 -10.73
N TYR A 127 -16.83 0.73 -10.42
CA TYR A 127 -16.30 0.33 -9.11
C TYR A 127 -16.76 1.26 -7.99
N LEU A 128 -16.90 2.57 -8.31
CA LEU A 128 -17.54 3.57 -7.47
C LEU A 128 -18.92 3.90 -8.05
N ASN A 129 -19.95 3.77 -7.24
CA ASN A 129 -21.36 3.98 -7.63
C ASN A 129 -22.19 4.33 -6.38
N GLU A 130 -23.51 4.54 -6.54
CA GLU A 130 -24.41 4.90 -5.45
C GLU A 130 -24.42 3.92 -4.26
N THR A 131 -24.00 2.66 -4.46
CA THR A 131 -23.97 1.62 -3.42
C THR A 131 -22.56 1.35 -2.89
N ASN A 132 -21.53 1.81 -3.58
CA ASN A 132 -20.13 1.68 -3.19
C ASN A 132 -19.46 3.04 -3.32
N THR A 133 -19.46 3.81 -2.24
CA THR A 133 -18.92 5.18 -2.17
C THR A 133 -17.66 5.27 -1.32
N ASP A 134 -17.23 4.16 -0.71
CA ASP A 134 -16.16 4.13 0.30
C ASP A 134 -14.77 4.09 -0.35
N ILE A 135 -13.94 5.05 0.00
CA ILE A 135 -12.54 5.17 -0.40
C ILE A 135 -11.68 5.28 0.85
N GLU A 136 -10.77 4.34 1.05
CA GLU A 136 -9.78 4.46 2.09
C GLU A 136 -8.43 4.86 1.48
N VAL A 137 -7.87 5.96 1.94
CA VAL A 137 -6.53 6.42 1.57
C VAL A 137 -5.60 6.24 2.75
N SER A 138 -4.54 5.45 2.59
CA SER A 138 -3.53 5.28 3.62
C SER A 138 -2.19 5.83 3.14
N VAL A 139 -1.50 6.61 3.98
CA VAL A 139 -0.29 7.34 3.60
C VAL A 139 0.85 6.99 4.52
N ARG A 140 1.99 6.59 3.92
CA ARG A 140 3.27 6.51 4.59
C ARG A 140 4.21 7.56 4.01
N THR A 141 4.55 8.57 4.80
CA THR A 141 5.46 9.65 4.39
C THR A 141 6.11 10.34 5.59
N ASP A 142 7.32 10.84 5.39
CA ASP A 142 7.98 11.74 6.33
C ASP A 142 7.78 13.23 5.95
N SER A 143 7.03 13.49 4.84
CA SER A 143 6.75 14.84 4.35
C SER A 143 5.37 15.32 4.82
N ALA A 144 5.34 16.18 5.83
CA ALA A 144 4.10 16.84 6.26
C ALA A 144 3.38 17.60 5.12
N LYS A 145 4.14 18.06 4.12
CA LYS A 145 3.58 18.72 2.94
C LYS A 145 2.83 17.74 2.03
N LEU A 146 3.37 16.53 1.82
CA LEU A 146 2.67 15.50 1.05
C LEU A 146 1.42 15.03 1.78
N GLU A 147 1.52 14.81 3.09
CA GLU A 147 0.40 14.47 3.96
C GLU A 147 -0.77 15.46 3.79
N THR A 148 -0.50 16.76 4.00
CA THR A 148 -1.52 17.81 3.82
C THR A 148 -2.10 17.84 2.40
N LYS A 149 -1.29 17.58 1.36
CA LYS A 149 -1.80 17.49 -0.01
C LYS A 149 -2.75 16.32 -0.21
N VAL A 150 -2.37 15.14 0.27
CA VAL A 150 -3.22 13.95 0.17
C VAL A 150 -4.54 14.16 0.92
N GLU A 151 -4.50 14.73 2.12
CA GLU A 151 -5.71 15.10 2.88
C GLU A 151 -6.59 16.08 2.10
N THR A 152 -5.98 17.10 1.51
CA THR A 152 -6.71 18.12 0.71
C THR A 152 -7.39 17.51 -0.51
N VAL A 153 -6.66 16.64 -1.25
CA VAL A 153 -7.22 15.94 -2.43
C VAL A 153 -8.31 14.97 -1.99
N SER A 154 -8.10 14.23 -0.93
CA SER A 154 -9.08 13.30 -0.38
C SER A 154 -10.37 14.01 0.06
N ALA A 155 -10.24 15.18 0.68
CA ALA A 155 -11.39 16.01 1.04
C ALA A 155 -12.15 16.50 -0.20
N ALA A 156 -11.44 16.92 -1.26
CA ALA A 156 -12.05 17.36 -2.52
C ALA A 156 -12.79 16.20 -3.23
N ILE A 157 -12.22 14.98 -3.23
CA ILE A 157 -12.89 13.79 -3.75
C ILE A 157 -14.16 13.48 -2.95
N GLY A 158 -14.11 13.63 -1.61
CA GLY A 158 -15.26 13.42 -0.73
C GLY A 158 -16.44 14.39 -0.96
N GLU A 159 -16.22 15.56 -1.56
CA GLU A 159 -17.29 16.50 -1.93
C GLU A 159 -18.22 15.95 -3.04
N GLU A 160 -17.79 14.93 -3.79
CA GLU A 160 -18.54 14.29 -4.87
C GLU A 160 -19.49 13.16 -4.40
N GLN A 161 -19.96 13.19 -3.16
CA GLN A 161 -20.81 12.16 -2.54
C GLN A 161 -20.08 10.83 -2.26
N LEU A 162 -18.75 10.87 -2.20
CA LEU A 162 -17.90 9.74 -1.85
C LEU A 162 -17.48 9.82 -0.37
N GLU A 163 -17.41 8.69 0.29
CA GLU A 163 -16.94 8.61 1.68
C GLU A 163 -15.43 8.35 1.69
N VAL A 164 -14.62 9.39 1.90
CA VAL A 164 -13.16 9.27 1.89
C VAL A 164 -12.61 9.32 3.31
N SER A 165 -11.92 8.25 3.69
CA SER A 165 -11.20 8.15 4.97
C SER A 165 -9.69 8.18 4.73
N VAL A 166 -8.95 9.00 5.49
CA VAL A 166 -7.50 9.11 5.38
C VAL A 166 -6.83 8.58 6.65
N PHE A 167 -5.84 7.71 6.49
CA PHE A 167 -5.08 7.09 7.57
C PHE A 167 -3.58 7.29 7.38
N GLN A 168 -2.88 7.55 8.47
CA GLN A 168 -1.42 7.51 8.51
C GLN A 168 -0.95 6.08 8.76
N MET A 169 0.11 5.69 8.07
CA MET A 169 0.79 4.41 8.27
C MET A 169 2.18 4.67 8.85
N ASP A 170 2.57 3.86 9.80
CA ASP A 170 3.97 3.79 10.23
C ASP A 170 4.81 2.91 9.27
N GLU A 171 6.12 2.87 9.50
CA GLU A 171 7.05 2.12 8.65
C GLU A 171 6.82 0.61 8.76
N GLU A 172 6.53 0.09 9.96
CA GLU A 172 6.28 -1.34 10.18
C GLU A 172 5.00 -1.82 9.46
N GLU A 173 3.94 -1.01 9.51
CA GLU A 173 2.69 -1.31 8.81
C GLU A 173 2.90 -1.28 7.30
N ASN A 174 3.63 -0.29 6.79
CA ASN A 174 3.96 -0.19 5.37
C ASN A 174 4.82 -1.38 4.90
N ASP A 175 5.88 -1.71 5.64
CA ASP A 175 6.77 -2.83 5.29
C ASP A 175 6.01 -4.16 5.29
N SER A 176 5.14 -4.39 6.27
CA SER A 176 4.28 -5.57 6.31
C SER A 176 3.29 -5.60 5.13
N ALA A 177 2.69 -4.48 4.75
CA ALA A 177 1.82 -4.41 3.57
C ALA A 177 2.58 -4.69 2.27
N MET A 178 3.81 -4.20 2.15
CA MET A 178 4.69 -4.45 1.00
C MET A 178 5.16 -5.90 0.94
N GLU A 179 5.52 -6.51 2.06
CA GLU A 179 5.96 -7.92 2.15
C GLU A 179 4.89 -8.87 1.63
N HIS A 180 3.63 -8.63 2.02
CA HIS A 180 2.50 -9.46 1.61
C HIS A 180 1.83 -9.01 0.30
N HIS A 181 2.32 -7.94 -0.36
CA HIS A 181 1.74 -7.37 -1.58
C HIS A 181 0.25 -7.04 -1.46
N ILE A 182 -0.15 -6.43 -0.36
CA ILE A 182 -1.54 -6.07 -0.06
C ILE A 182 -1.67 -4.59 0.31
N SER A 183 -2.90 -4.11 0.29
CA SER A 183 -3.21 -2.77 0.76
C SER A 183 -3.17 -2.65 2.29
N ALA A 184 -3.08 -1.42 2.78
CA ALA A 184 -3.15 -1.12 4.21
C ALA A 184 -4.46 -1.62 4.84
N ARG A 185 -5.59 -1.38 4.17
CA ARG A 185 -6.91 -1.86 4.61
C ARG A 185 -6.95 -3.39 4.68
N ARG A 186 -6.39 -4.07 3.66
CA ARG A 186 -6.29 -5.53 3.64
C ARG A 186 -5.44 -6.05 4.79
N LEU A 187 -4.29 -5.42 5.05
CA LEU A 187 -3.42 -5.79 6.17
C LEU A 187 -4.14 -5.67 7.51
N ARG A 188 -4.86 -4.54 7.73
CA ARG A 188 -5.66 -4.34 8.96
C ARG A 188 -6.77 -5.39 9.09
N ALA A 189 -7.44 -5.73 8.00
CA ALA A 189 -8.44 -6.78 7.99
C ALA A 189 -7.84 -8.15 8.33
N MET A 190 -6.67 -8.49 7.77
CA MET A 190 -5.97 -9.75 8.07
C MET A 190 -5.47 -9.81 9.52
N ARG A 191 -4.88 -8.73 10.04
CA ARG A 191 -4.48 -8.65 11.46
C ARG A 191 -5.67 -8.82 12.40
N ALA A 192 -6.78 -8.16 12.10
CA ALA A 192 -8.01 -8.28 12.90
C ALA A 192 -8.62 -9.68 12.80
N TYR A 193 -8.59 -10.30 11.63
CA TYR A 193 -9.06 -11.67 11.43
C TYR A 193 -8.18 -12.68 12.18
N THR A 194 -6.86 -12.55 12.05
CA THR A 194 -5.88 -13.38 12.77
C THR A 194 -6.05 -13.27 14.29
N ALA A 195 -6.28 -12.07 14.80
CA ALA A 195 -6.53 -11.86 16.23
C ALA A 195 -7.83 -12.52 16.72
N GLN A 196 -8.87 -12.61 15.86
CA GLN A 196 -10.16 -13.18 16.20
C GLN A 196 -10.22 -14.70 16.04
N PHE A 197 -9.61 -15.23 14.98
CA PHE A 197 -9.77 -16.62 14.56
C PHE A 197 -8.47 -17.44 14.61
N GLY A 198 -7.32 -16.80 14.84
CA GLY A 198 -6.00 -17.44 14.84
C GLY A 198 -5.40 -17.60 13.43
N GLY A 199 -4.33 -18.39 13.34
CA GLY A 199 -3.56 -18.59 12.11
C GLY A 199 -2.51 -17.51 11.88
N THR A 200 -1.88 -17.52 10.71
CA THR A 200 -0.92 -16.51 10.25
C THR A 200 -1.58 -15.61 9.20
N ILE A 201 -0.96 -14.45 8.93
CA ILE A 201 -1.44 -13.54 7.87
C ILE A 201 -1.47 -14.26 6.53
N ASP A 202 -0.42 -15.00 6.18
CA ASP A 202 -0.32 -15.71 4.89
C ASP A 202 -1.38 -16.80 4.72
N GLU A 203 -1.62 -17.59 5.77
CA GLU A 203 -2.69 -18.60 5.77
C GLU A 203 -4.06 -17.94 5.56
N ASN A 204 -4.29 -16.84 6.27
CA ASN A 204 -5.56 -16.12 6.19
C ASN A 204 -5.72 -15.36 4.86
N LEU A 205 -4.65 -14.84 4.25
CA LEU A 205 -4.67 -14.28 2.91
C LEU A 205 -5.06 -15.34 1.87
N ALA A 206 -4.50 -16.54 1.96
CA ALA A 206 -4.86 -17.64 1.07
C ALA A 206 -6.32 -18.09 1.27
N LEU A 207 -6.77 -18.18 2.54
CA LEU A 207 -8.13 -18.57 2.90
C LEU A 207 -9.19 -17.57 2.43
N LEU A 208 -8.87 -16.27 2.51
CA LEU A 208 -9.81 -15.17 2.29
C LEU A 208 -9.59 -14.46 0.95
N ARG A 209 -8.92 -15.11 -0.01
CA ARG A 209 -8.53 -14.51 -1.30
C ARG A 209 -9.70 -13.89 -2.05
N GLY A 210 -10.87 -14.51 -2.07
CA GLY A 210 -12.04 -14.03 -2.79
C GLY A 210 -13.01 -13.16 -1.96
N TYR A 211 -12.61 -12.76 -0.74
CA TYR A 211 -13.45 -11.92 0.12
C TYR A 211 -12.99 -10.46 0.08
N THR A 212 -13.94 -9.55 -0.01
CA THR A 212 -13.68 -8.11 0.15
C THR A 212 -13.30 -7.79 1.60
N ASN A 213 -12.65 -6.63 1.82
CA ASN A 213 -12.31 -6.20 3.18
C ASN A 213 -13.55 -6.03 4.05
N ASP A 214 -14.66 -5.54 3.49
CA ASP A 214 -15.92 -5.32 4.23
C ASP A 214 -16.58 -6.64 4.65
N GLU A 215 -16.53 -7.65 3.79
CA GLU A 215 -16.99 -9.00 4.14
C GLU A 215 -16.17 -9.57 5.31
N ILE A 216 -14.85 -9.39 5.29
CA ILE A 216 -13.98 -9.85 6.37
C ILE A 216 -14.26 -9.12 7.68
N PHE A 217 -14.40 -7.79 7.66
CA PHE A 217 -14.78 -7.03 8.85
C PHE A 217 -16.18 -7.40 9.36
N THR A 218 -17.10 -7.77 8.48
CA THR A 218 -18.42 -8.26 8.84
C THR A 218 -18.33 -9.61 9.55
N MET A 219 -17.53 -10.55 9.04
CA MET A 219 -17.29 -11.84 9.71
C MET A 219 -16.71 -11.66 11.13
N ILE A 220 -15.73 -10.75 11.27
CA ILE A 220 -15.13 -10.44 12.57
C ILE A 220 -16.17 -9.86 13.53
N ARG A 221 -17.01 -8.94 13.06
CA ARG A 221 -18.05 -8.28 13.86
C ARG A 221 -19.11 -9.28 14.33
N GLU A 222 -19.54 -10.17 13.47
CA GLU A 222 -20.50 -11.23 13.78
C GLU A 222 -19.95 -12.22 14.81
N ALA A 223 -18.68 -12.63 14.65
CA ALA A 223 -18.02 -13.50 15.60
C ALA A 223 -17.89 -12.86 16.99
N ARG A 224 -17.56 -11.58 17.07
CA ARG A 224 -17.50 -10.83 18.35
C ARG A 224 -18.87 -10.74 19.01
N ARG A 225 -19.91 -10.42 18.22
CA ARG A 225 -21.30 -10.35 18.74
C ARG A 225 -21.78 -11.69 19.29
N SER A 226 -21.36 -12.80 18.68
CA SER A 226 -21.72 -14.15 19.14
C SER A 226 -20.98 -14.56 20.42
N GLN A 227 -19.88 -13.87 20.77
CA GLN A 227 -19.09 -14.11 21.98
C GLN A 227 -19.52 -13.21 23.15
N GLU A 228 -20.29 -12.14 22.91
CA GLU A 228 -20.84 -11.33 23.99
C GLU A 228 -21.96 -12.11 24.71
N PRO A 229 -21.87 -12.36 26.05
CA PRO A 229 -22.92 -13.01 26.76
C PRO A 229 -24.16 -12.11 26.75
N SER A 230 -25.29 -12.66 26.31
CA SER A 230 -26.59 -11.99 26.33
C SER A 230 -26.89 -11.53 27.76
N SER A 231 -26.70 -10.25 28.05
CA SER A 231 -27.11 -9.65 29.30
C SER A 231 -28.61 -9.31 29.25
N ASP A 232 -29.44 -10.32 28.99
CA ASP A 232 -30.87 -10.25 29.29
C ASP A 232 -31.09 -10.58 30.75
N THR A 233 -30.85 -9.59 31.63
CA THR A 233 -31.45 -9.57 32.94
C THR A 233 -32.72 -8.73 32.81
N PRO A 234 -33.92 -9.31 32.99
CA PRO A 234 -35.15 -8.52 33.03
C PRO A 234 -35.11 -7.64 34.26
N GLN A 235 -34.88 -6.34 34.09
CA GLN A 235 -35.12 -5.36 35.14
C GLN A 235 -36.62 -5.33 35.44
N ASN A 236 -36.95 -5.99 36.53
CA ASN A 236 -38.25 -5.92 37.16
C ASN A 236 -38.50 -4.51 37.71
N THR A 237 -39.50 -3.86 37.16
CA THR A 237 -40.02 -2.57 37.55
C THR A 237 -40.52 -2.64 38.97
N ALA A 238 -39.93 -1.91 39.89
CA ALA A 238 -40.59 -1.50 41.13
C ALA A 238 -40.40 0.00 41.29
N GLN A 239 -41.49 0.67 41.17
CA GLN A 239 -41.78 2.08 41.33
C GLN A 239 -41.74 2.46 42.81
N SER A 240 -41.05 3.54 43.20
CA SER A 240 -41.57 4.48 44.25
C SER A 240 -40.68 5.74 44.28
N ASP A 241 -41.32 6.70 44.12
CA ASP A 241 -41.51 8.11 44.36
C ASP A 241 -40.60 8.81 45.40
N SER A 242 -40.40 10.09 45.09
CA SER A 242 -40.13 11.27 45.90
C SER A 242 -38.71 11.84 46.00
N GLY A 243 -38.57 12.96 45.38
CA GLY A 243 -38.35 14.28 46.06
C GLY A 243 -36.93 14.80 46.16
N GLY A 244 -36.61 15.83 45.41
CA GLY A 244 -36.03 17.02 46.01
C GLY A 244 -34.58 17.39 45.74
N THR A 245 -34.41 18.41 44.91
CA THR A 245 -33.56 19.62 45.09
C THR A 245 -32.04 19.58 44.88
N SER A 246 -31.65 20.21 43.79
CA SER A 246 -30.71 21.35 43.65
C SER A 246 -29.28 21.25 44.21
N SER A 247 -28.30 21.35 43.40
CA SER A 247 -27.34 22.47 43.25
C SER A 247 -26.00 22.01 42.63
N LYS A 248 -25.62 22.73 41.60
CA LYS A 248 -24.28 22.89 41.04
C LYS A 248 -23.51 23.93 41.90
N PRO A 249 -22.20 24.25 41.79
CA PRO A 249 -21.13 23.79 40.91
C PRO A 249 -19.73 23.71 41.60
N ALA A 250 -18.70 23.62 40.74
CA ALA A 250 -17.33 24.13 40.81
C ALA A 250 -16.20 23.08 40.84
N GLU A 251 -15.49 23.06 39.72
CA GLU A 251 -14.07 23.36 39.47
C GLU A 251 -13.03 22.99 40.55
N THR A 252 -11.99 22.25 40.17
CA THR A 252 -10.59 22.71 40.16
C THR A 252 -9.63 21.54 40.07
N SER A 253 -8.91 21.41 38.95
CA SER A 253 -7.47 21.56 38.79
C SER A 253 -6.51 20.70 39.65
N SER A 254 -5.60 20.12 38.95
CA SER A 254 -4.14 20.11 39.17
C SER A 254 -3.45 18.82 39.63
N SER A 255 -2.58 18.39 38.76
CA SER A 255 -1.11 18.17 38.93
C SER A 255 -0.60 16.84 39.51
N ALA A 256 0.14 16.20 38.60
CA ALA A 256 1.49 15.64 38.72
C ALA A 256 1.92 14.85 39.99
N THR A 257 2.53 13.71 39.80
CA THR A 257 3.96 13.47 40.10
C THR A 257 4.36 12.01 39.85
N HIS A 258 5.50 11.87 39.17
CA HIS A 258 6.48 10.79 39.10
C HIS A 258 6.46 9.75 40.24
N THR A 259 6.76 8.51 39.95
CA THR A 259 7.90 7.78 40.51
C THR A 259 8.24 6.51 39.71
N GLU A 260 9.48 6.42 39.35
CA GLU A 260 10.36 5.40 38.81
C GLU A 260 10.57 4.24 39.82
N LEU A 261 10.94 3.05 39.27
CA LEU A 261 11.91 2.04 39.75
C LEU A 261 11.47 0.69 39.19
N GLU A 262 12.19 0.17 38.17
CA GLU A 262 13.34 -0.74 38.22
C GLU A 262 13.06 -2.11 38.93
N GLU A 263 13.16 -3.19 38.19
CA GLU A 263 14.15 -4.25 38.20
C GLU A 263 13.63 -5.52 37.51
N THR A 264 14.39 -6.01 36.54
CA THR A 264 14.51 -7.43 36.17
C THR A 264 15.48 -8.08 37.16
N PRO A 265 15.65 -9.43 37.30
CA PRO A 265 15.91 -10.37 36.22
C PRO A 265 15.49 -11.85 36.42
N ASP A 266 15.78 -12.61 35.40
CA ASP A 266 16.39 -13.93 35.34
C ASP A 266 15.56 -15.22 35.14
N ASN A 267 15.75 -15.72 33.95
CA ASN A 267 16.23 -17.05 33.52
C ASN A 267 15.72 -18.32 34.24
N THR A 268 15.03 -19.17 33.47
CA THR A 268 15.41 -20.61 33.39
C THR A 268 14.84 -21.32 32.18
N LYS A 269 15.75 -21.95 31.45
CA LYS A 269 15.54 -23.01 30.45
C LYS A 269 14.60 -24.10 30.95
N ASN A 270 13.75 -24.61 30.10
CA ASN A 270 13.61 -26.05 30.00
C ASN A 270 13.21 -26.54 28.61
N THR A 271 13.92 -27.54 28.21
CA THR A 271 13.89 -28.39 27.02
C THR A 271 12.68 -29.30 27.03
N GLY A 272 12.10 -29.57 25.82
CA GLY A 272 11.70 -30.94 25.56
C GLY A 272 10.25 -31.18 25.21
N GLU A 273 10.10 -31.79 24.06
CA GLU A 273 9.04 -32.72 23.67
C GLU A 273 7.86 -32.20 22.85
N THR A 274 7.95 -32.54 21.56
CA THR A 274 6.83 -32.73 20.63
C THR A 274 5.85 -33.75 21.16
N PRO A 275 4.55 -33.56 21.05
CA PRO A 275 3.70 -34.63 20.59
C PRO A 275 2.75 -34.22 19.46
N ALA A 276 2.84 -35.06 18.45
CA ALA A 276 1.76 -35.71 17.69
C ALA A 276 0.47 -34.92 17.43
N SER A 277 0.26 -34.66 16.12
CA SER A 277 -0.99 -34.83 15.40
C SER A 277 -2.24 -34.98 16.28
N THR A 278 -2.99 -33.91 16.38
CA THR A 278 -4.42 -34.03 16.67
C THR A 278 -5.16 -33.23 15.60
N THR A 279 -5.90 -33.92 14.76
CA THR A 279 -6.92 -33.42 13.85
C THR A 279 -7.82 -32.45 14.62
N PRO A 280 -7.99 -31.18 14.21
CA PRO A 280 -8.99 -30.35 14.84
C PRO A 280 -10.37 -30.81 14.38
N ALA A 281 -11.17 -31.13 15.36
CA ALA A 281 -12.57 -31.39 15.24
C ALA A 281 -13.33 -30.21 14.64
N SER A 282 -14.24 -30.54 13.75
CA SER A 282 -15.49 -29.85 13.43
C SER A 282 -15.45 -28.33 13.43
N ALA A 283 -15.35 -27.77 12.24
CA ALA A 283 -15.65 -26.39 11.93
C ALA A 283 -17.02 -26.00 12.51
N SER A 284 -17.01 -25.16 13.52
CA SER A 284 -18.13 -24.32 13.90
C SER A 284 -18.54 -23.53 12.65
N GLY A 285 -19.78 -23.75 12.17
CA GLY A 285 -20.27 -23.20 10.93
C GLY A 285 -20.17 -21.67 10.90
N HIS A 286 -19.18 -21.17 10.20
CA HIS A 286 -19.10 -19.76 9.87
C HIS A 286 -20.25 -19.44 8.92
N GLN A 287 -21.19 -18.64 9.39
CA GLN A 287 -22.29 -18.16 8.56
C GLN A 287 -21.69 -17.18 7.53
N LEU A 288 -21.86 -17.50 6.23
CA LEU A 288 -21.38 -16.66 5.15
C LEU A 288 -21.97 -15.24 5.25
N PRO A 289 -21.19 -14.20 4.88
CA PRO A 289 -21.70 -12.83 4.79
C PRO A 289 -22.94 -12.77 3.91
N ALA A 290 -23.91 -11.91 4.28
CA ALA A 290 -25.21 -11.87 3.62
C ALA A 290 -25.13 -11.68 2.09
N LYS A 291 -24.27 -10.75 1.63
CA LYS A 291 -24.05 -10.50 0.20
C LYS A 291 -23.47 -11.72 -0.54
N ARG A 292 -22.53 -12.43 0.10
CA ARG A 292 -21.93 -13.63 -0.48
C ARG A 292 -22.94 -14.77 -0.55
N LEU A 293 -23.73 -14.93 0.50
CA LEU A 293 -24.82 -15.93 0.51
C LEU A 293 -25.85 -15.63 -0.58
N GLU A 294 -26.18 -14.36 -0.80
CA GLU A 294 -27.06 -13.90 -1.86
C GLU A 294 -26.48 -14.21 -3.25
N ALA A 295 -25.21 -13.89 -3.49
CA ALA A 295 -24.52 -14.20 -4.74
C ALA A 295 -24.49 -15.71 -5.02
N ILE A 296 -24.19 -16.54 -4.01
CA ILE A 296 -24.18 -18.02 -4.16
C ILE A 296 -25.61 -18.56 -4.39
N ARG A 297 -26.63 -17.95 -3.77
CA ARG A 297 -28.02 -18.31 -4.06
C ARG A 297 -28.41 -17.98 -5.48
N ALA A 298 -28.10 -16.78 -5.96
CA ALA A 298 -28.33 -16.37 -7.34
C ALA A 298 -27.59 -17.29 -8.33
N TYR A 299 -26.36 -17.66 -8.02
CA TYR A 299 -25.62 -18.65 -8.80
C TYR A 299 -26.32 -20.03 -8.81
N THR A 300 -26.80 -20.47 -7.64
CA THR A 300 -27.51 -21.74 -7.49
C THR A 300 -28.83 -21.76 -8.28
N GLU A 301 -29.53 -20.64 -8.32
CA GLU A 301 -30.75 -20.48 -9.12
C GLU A 301 -30.45 -20.53 -10.62
N GLN A 302 -29.33 -19.94 -11.07
CA GLN A 302 -28.96 -19.88 -12.48
C GLN A 302 -28.35 -21.17 -13.00
N PHE A 303 -27.48 -21.83 -12.22
CA PHE A 303 -26.69 -22.97 -12.67
C PHE A 303 -27.11 -24.31 -12.03
N GLY A 304 -27.98 -24.27 -11.03
CA GLY A 304 -28.40 -25.47 -10.29
C GLY A 304 -27.40 -25.91 -9.23
N GLY A 305 -27.58 -27.08 -8.66
CA GLY A 305 -26.78 -27.60 -7.55
C GLY A 305 -27.37 -27.26 -6.19
N THR A 306 -26.65 -27.61 -5.12
CA THR A 306 -27.04 -27.24 -3.76
C THR A 306 -26.22 -26.04 -3.29
N LEU A 307 -26.76 -25.28 -2.34
CA LEU A 307 -26.07 -24.13 -1.73
C LEU A 307 -24.72 -24.54 -1.12
N GLU A 308 -24.65 -25.72 -0.51
CA GLU A 308 -23.43 -26.24 0.11
C GLU A 308 -22.36 -26.61 -0.93
N GLU A 309 -22.75 -27.28 -2.02
CA GLU A 309 -21.84 -27.61 -3.13
C GLU A 309 -21.31 -26.35 -3.80
N ASN A 310 -22.19 -25.39 -4.11
CA ASN A 310 -21.83 -24.14 -4.74
C ASN A 310 -21.00 -23.24 -3.81
N THR A 311 -21.22 -23.29 -2.49
CA THR A 311 -20.35 -22.62 -1.53
C THR A 311 -18.90 -23.14 -1.60
N LYS A 312 -18.72 -24.46 -1.73
CA LYS A 312 -17.40 -25.06 -1.90
C LYS A 312 -16.79 -24.79 -3.27
N LEU A 313 -17.61 -24.86 -4.32
CA LEU A 313 -17.19 -24.62 -5.70
C LEU A 313 -16.71 -23.18 -5.91
N LEU A 314 -17.39 -22.21 -5.30
CA LEU A 314 -17.12 -20.79 -5.43
C LEU A 314 -16.18 -20.27 -4.33
N GLN A 315 -15.55 -21.16 -3.57
CA GLN A 315 -14.57 -20.78 -2.56
C GLN A 315 -13.39 -20.06 -3.21
N GLY A 316 -13.10 -18.84 -2.75
CA GLY A 316 -12.03 -18.00 -3.31
C GLY A 316 -12.47 -17.10 -4.48
N ILE A 317 -13.72 -17.18 -4.93
CA ILE A 317 -14.29 -16.30 -5.96
C ILE A 317 -15.04 -15.16 -5.25
N SER A 318 -14.81 -13.91 -5.65
CA SER A 318 -15.51 -12.76 -5.07
C SER A 318 -17.00 -12.73 -5.40
N SER A 319 -17.81 -12.05 -4.57
CA SER A 319 -19.26 -11.90 -4.85
C SER A 319 -19.52 -11.18 -6.16
N ILE A 320 -18.64 -10.27 -6.56
CA ILE A 320 -18.72 -9.52 -7.82
C ILE A 320 -18.49 -10.45 -9.02
N GLU A 321 -17.47 -11.31 -8.96
CA GLU A 321 -17.18 -12.29 -10.01
C GLU A 321 -18.31 -13.31 -10.16
N ILE A 322 -18.92 -13.72 -9.04
CA ILE A 322 -20.10 -14.62 -9.07
C ILE A 322 -21.26 -13.96 -9.83
N HIS A 323 -21.53 -12.67 -9.57
CA HIS A 323 -22.57 -11.93 -10.30
C HIS A 323 -22.22 -11.79 -11.79
N LYS A 324 -20.95 -11.50 -12.12
CA LYS A 324 -20.49 -11.43 -13.51
C LYS A 324 -20.68 -12.75 -14.26
N MET A 325 -20.37 -13.88 -13.63
CA MET A 325 -20.61 -15.21 -14.21
C MET A 325 -22.12 -15.44 -14.50
N ILE A 326 -22.98 -14.95 -13.62
CA ILE A 326 -24.43 -15.03 -13.79
C ILE A 326 -24.89 -14.16 -14.97
N GLU A 327 -24.42 -12.92 -15.06
CA GLU A 327 -24.75 -11.99 -16.16
C GLU A 327 -24.26 -12.51 -17.52
N GLU A 328 -23.06 -13.07 -17.59
CA GLU A 328 -22.51 -13.68 -18.81
C GLU A 328 -23.37 -14.86 -19.27
N ALA A 329 -23.81 -15.72 -18.34
CA ALA A 329 -24.67 -16.84 -18.65
C ALA A 329 -26.07 -16.40 -19.12
N GLN A 330 -26.65 -15.38 -18.50
CA GLN A 330 -27.93 -14.80 -18.90
C GLN A 330 -27.87 -14.16 -20.29
N SER A 331 -26.76 -13.46 -20.57
CA SER A 331 -26.52 -12.84 -21.87
C SER A 331 -26.37 -13.89 -22.99
N ALA A 332 -25.72 -15.02 -22.70
CA ALA A 332 -25.60 -16.13 -23.63
C ALA A 332 -26.94 -16.80 -23.92
N GLN A 333 -27.80 -17.00 -22.90
CA GLN A 333 -29.14 -17.55 -23.06
C GLN A 333 -30.10 -16.62 -23.82
N GLY A 334 -29.97 -15.29 -23.66
CA GLY A 334 -30.74 -14.28 -24.37
C GLY A 334 -30.45 -14.25 -25.89
N ASN A 335 -29.25 -14.64 -26.31
CA ASN A 335 -28.86 -14.70 -27.72
C ASN A 335 -29.37 -15.96 -28.45
N GLU A 336 -29.54 -17.08 -27.75
CA GLU A 336 -30.05 -18.31 -28.36
C GLU A 336 -31.55 -18.26 -28.68
N THR A 337 -32.31 -17.41 -27.98
CA THR A 337 -33.76 -17.25 -28.22
C THR A 337 -34.12 -16.32 -29.38
N GLN A 338 -33.16 -15.62 -29.98
CA GLN A 338 -33.41 -14.75 -31.15
C GLN A 338 -33.15 -15.42 -32.51
N ASP A 339 -32.53 -16.61 -32.55
CA ASP A 339 -32.17 -17.26 -33.81
C ASP A 339 -33.20 -18.32 -34.29
N GLU A 340 -34.29 -18.56 -33.54
CA GLU A 340 -35.36 -19.52 -33.92
C GLU A 340 -36.60 -18.89 -34.52
N ALA A 341 -36.58 -17.62 -34.93
CA ALA A 341 -37.67 -17.03 -35.70
C ALA A 341 -37.41 -17.13 -37.20
N ILE A 342 -37.56 -18.33 -37.77
CA ILE A 342 -37.65 -18.53 -39.24
C ILE A 342 -38.99 -17.98 -39.74
N PRO A 343 -39.04 -16.96 -40.62
CA PRO A 343 -40.29 -16.53 -41.20
C PRO A 343 -40.77 -17.57 -42.21
N THR A 344 -41.88 -18.20 -41.94
CA THR A 344 -42.65 -18.97 -42.94
C THR A 344 -43.21 -17.98 -43.96
N ILE A 345 -42.70 -18.04 -45.17
CA ILE A 345 -43.24 -17.31 -46.33
C ILE A 345 -44.36 -18.11 -46.96
N PRO A 346 -45.47 -17.46 -47.36
CA PRO A 346 -46.67 -18.09 -47.91
C PRO A 346 -46.50 -18.70 -49.32
#